data_bc7a3e6ac92e2c51752e1fe01ec88d09
#
_entry.id   bc7a3e6ac92e2c51752e1fe01ec88d09
#
_cell.length_a   1.000
_cell.length_b   1.000
_cell.length_c   1.000
_cell.angle_alpha   90.00
_cell.angle_beta   90.00
_cell.angle_gamma   90.00
#
_symmetry.space_group_name_H-M   'P 1'
#
loop_
_entity.id
_entity.type
_entity.pdbx_description
1 polymer ?
#
loop_
_entity_poly.entity_id
_entity_poly.type
_entity_poly.pdbx_seq_one_letter_code
_entity_poly.pdbx_strand_id
1 'polypeptide(L)'
;MSVFKIKSYAKINLALNVIGKNAKLHKVESLISFINLHDLIYIKKTKNKDHKIIFNGKFSKNINKINTISTLLKLLDAEKLLNHQKFQIKIKKNIPHKAGMGGGSMNAASLINFFINKKILKIKNEELKNLTAKIGSDVILGIEPTNTILSSNGKIKKFDKKIKLYVLVVKPEFGCSTKYIYSKVNSFSKPQFNSPQQKMFKLEYLKTLNNDLEKIALKKYPKLNKIKSFLVTLPNIKFVRMSGSGSSIIAYFHSQQACSNAYRQFKRKFNSHWCIESKTI
;
A
#
# COMPACT_ATOMS: atom_id res chain seq x y z
N MET A 1 0.57 -27.31 17.67
CA MET A 1 0.94 -26.70 16.36
C MET A 1 1.40 -25.28 16.59
N SER A 2 2.58 -24.91 16.07
CA SER A 2 3.15 -23.57 16.23
C SER A 2 2.33 -22.49 15.49
N VAL A 3 2.28 -21.29 16.07
CA VAL A 3 1.66 -20.11 15.46
C VAL A 3 2.79 -19.22 14.93
N PHE A 4 2.77 -18.93 13.64
CA PHE A 4 3.70 -17.98 13.02
C PHE A 4 3.09 -16.57 13.05
N LYS A 5 3.93 -15.58 13.31
CA LYS A 5 3.56 -14.16 13.30
C LYS A 5 4.41 -13.43 12.26
N ILE A 6 3.76 -12.74 11.32
CA ILE A 6 4.43 -11.94 10.31
C ILE A 6 3.86 -10.52 10.26
N LYS A 7 4.66 -9.58 9.77
CA LYS A 7 4.26 -8.19 9.51
C LYS A 7 3.92 -8.01 8.05
N SER A 8 2.81 -7.33 7.78
CA SER A 8 2.40 -6.93 6.44
C SER A 8 2.44 -5.41 6.36
N TYR A 9 3.50 -4.87 5.78
CA TYR A 9 3.79 -3.44 5.75
C TYR A 9 2.89 -2.68 4.79
N ALA A 10 2.52 -1.45 5.16
CA ALA A 10 1.79 -0.54 4.28
C ALA A 10 2.70 -0.03 3.16
N LYS A 11 2.21 -0.06 1.91
CA LYS A 11 2.88 0.61 0.79
C LYS A 11 2.42 2.06 0.69
N ILE A 12 3.30 2.92 0.23
CA ILE A 12 2.99 4.30 -0.10
C ILE A 12 3.49 4.62 -1.51
N ASN A 13 2.74 5.44 -2.24
CA ASN A 13 3.19 5.97 -3.51
C ASN A 13 3.96 7.28 -3.25
N LEU A 14 5.27 7.27 -3.51
CA LEU A 14 6.11 8.47 -3.50
C LEU A 14 5.87 9.32 -4.74
N ALA A 15 5.43 8.72 -5.84
CA ALA A 15 4.93 9.34 -7.05
C ALA A 15 3.95 8.39 -7.74
N LEU A 16 2.99 8.93 -8.50
CA LEU A 16 2.09 8.15 -9.32
C LEU A 16 1.67 8.96 -10.54
N ASN A 17 2.02 8.48 -11.73
CA ASN A 17 1.61 9.05 -12.99
C ASN A 17 0.59 8.15 -13.68
N VAL A 18 -0.47 8.73 -14.22
CA VAL A 18 -1.43 8.03 -15.08
C VAL A 18 -1.04 8.33 -16.52
N ILE A 19 -0.53 7.32 -17.23
CA ILE A 19 0.11 7.45 -18.54
C ILE A 19 -0.76 7.00 -19.69
N GLY A 20 -1.95 6.52 -19.43
CA GLY A 20 -2.88 6.05 -20.44
C GLY A 20 -4.03 5.26 -19.86
N LYS A 21 -4.89 4.77 -20.74
CA LYS A 21 -6.04 3.94 -20.40
C LYS A 21 -6.21 2.84 -21.45
N ASN A 22 -6.40 1.61 -20.98
CA ASN A 22 -6.90 0.51 -21.80
C ASN A 22 -8.43 0.43 -21.63
N ALA A 23 -9.11 -0.44 -22.38
CA ALA A 23 -10.55 -0.63 -22.27
C ALA A 23 -11.04 -0.86 -20.83
N LYS A 24 -10.28 -1.53 -19.98
CA LYS A 24 -10.67 -1.91 -18.60
C LYS A 24 -9.94 -1.14 -17.50
N LEU A 25 -8.69 -0.72 -17.71
CA LEU A 25 -7.82 -0.19 -16.64
C LEU A 25 -6.98 0.98 -17.12
N HIS A 26 -6.65 1.90 -16.21
CA HIS A 26 -5.66 2.92 -16.45
C HIS A 26 -4.24 2.33 -16.35
N LYS A 27 -3.38 2.73 -17.26
CA LYS A 27 -1.95 2.45 -17.20
C LYS A 27 -1.30 3.46 -16.25
N VAL A 28 -0.53 2.97 -15.32
CA VAL A 28 0.14 3.81 -14.32
C VAL A 28 1.61 3.44 -14.22
N GLU A 29 2.41 4.42 -13.85
CA GLU A 29 3.76 4.20 -13.35
C GLU A 29 3.89 4.83 -11.97
N SER A 30 4.80 4.33 -11.14
CA SER A 30 4.88 4.79 -9.75
C SER A 30 6.23 4.51 -9.10
N LEU A 31 6.67 5.44 -8.24
CA LEU A 31 7.67 5.18 -7.24
C LEU A 31 6.98 4.78 -5.94
N ILE A 32 7.34 3.63 -5.40
CA ILE A 32 6.69 3.01 -4.26
C ILE A 32 7.72 2.75 -3.17
N SER A 33 7.34 3.02 -1.93
CA SER A 33 8.09 2.63 -0.75
C SER A 33 7.16 1.96 0.26
N PHE A 34 7.73 1.37 1.28
CA PHE A 34 7.00 0.77 2.39
C PHE A 34 7.34 1.49 3.68
N ILE A 35 6.39 1.51 4.62
CA ILE A 35 6.55 2.16 5.91
C ILE A 35 6.32 1.18 7.05
N ASN A 36 6.85 1.49 8.23
CA ASN A 36 6.76 0.62 9.40
C ASN A 36 5.33 0.46 9.97
N LEU A 37 4.34 1.19 9.43
CA LEU A 37 2.93 0.86 9.68
C LEU A 37 2.60 -0.49 9.04
N HIS A 38 2.07 -1.43 9.82
CA HIS A 38 1.82 -2.78 9.33
C HIS A 38 0.61 -3.44 10.01
N ASP A 39 -0.05 -4.33 9.29
CA ASP A 39 -0.94 -5.32 9.86
C ASP A 39 -0.12 -6.48 10.45
N LEU A 40 -0.66 -7.17 11.45
CA LEU A 40 -0.05 -8.40 11.99
C LEU A 40 -0.87 -9.59 11.53
N ILE A 41 -0.20 -10.58 10.94
CA ILE A 41 -0.82 -11.82 10.46
C ILE A 41 -0.31 -12.97 11.30
N TYR A 42 -1.23 -13.70 11.91
CA TYR A 42 -0.96 -14.92 12.66
C TYR A 42 -1.45 -16.10 11.85
N ILE A 43 -0.59 -17.08 11.62
CA ILE A 43 -0.82 -18.22 10.73
C ILE A 43 -0.62 -19.50 11.54
N LYS A 44 -1.62 -20.36 11.54
CA LYS A 44 -1.58 -21.67 12.19
C LYS A 44 -2.10 -22.72 11.21
N LYS A 45 -1.37 -23.81 11.02
CA LYS A 45 -1.90 -24.97 10.29
C LYS A 45 -3.07 -25.59 11.09
N THR A 46 -4.11 -26.02 10.40
CA THR A 46 -5.30 -26.62 11.02
C THR A 46 -5.62 -27.96 10.41
N LYS A 47 -6.33 -28.83 11.15
CA LYS A 47 -6.89 -30.08 10.67
C LYS A 47 -8.31 -29.91 10.10
N ASN A 48 -8.86 -28.72 10.09
CA ASN A 48 -10.19 -28.44 9.56
C ASN A 48 -10.22 -28.69 8.04
N LYS A 49 -11.41 -29.01 7.51
CA LYS A 49 -11.62 -29.17 6.05
C LYS A 49 -11.40 -27.89 5.26
N ASP A 50 -11.62 -26.72 5.90
CA ASP A 50 -11.54 -25.40 5.26
C ASP A 50 -10.56 -24.47 5.97
N HIS A 51 -10.10 -23.45 5.25
CA HIS A 51 -9.38 -22.32 5.82
C HIS A 51 -10.28 -21.48 6.71
N LYS A 52 -9.74 -21.00 7.84
CA LYS A 52 -10.43 -20.05 8.71
C LYS A 52 -9.75 -18.70 8.67
N ILE A 53 -10.48 -17.65 8.29
CA ILE A 53 -9.95 -16.28 8.23
C ILE A 53 -10.66 -15.46 9.29
N ILE A 54 -9.89 -14.76 10.14
CA ILE A 54 -10.39 -13.93 11.23
C ILE A 54 -9.73 -12.56 11.13
N PHE A 55 -10.55 -11.50 11.10
CA PHE A 55 -10.08 -10.13 11.17
C PHE A 55 -10.40 -9.53 12.53
N ASN A 56 -9.44 -8.83 13.12
CA ASN A 56 -9.60 -8.03 14.34
C ASN A 56 -8.76 -6.74 14.25
N GLY A 57 -8.82 -5.91 15.31
CA GLY A 57 -8.11 -4.63 15.37
C GLY A 57 -8.95 -3.46 14.89
N LYS A 58 -8.36 -2.26 14.95
CA LYS A 58 -9.06 -0.97 14.75
C LYS A 58 -9.80 -0.87 13.41
N PHE A 59 -9.27 -1.49 12.35
CA PHE A 59 -9.80 -1.41 11.00
C PHE A 59 -10.30 -2.75 10.46
N SER A 60 -10.83 -3.60 11.35
CA SER A 60 -11.38 -4.92 10.96
C SER A 60 -12.86 -4.89 10.57
N LYS A 61 -13.59 -3.83 10.90
CA LYS A 61 -15.01 -3.71 10.58
C LYS A 61 -15.23 -3.57 9.06
N ASN A 62 -16.34 -4.11 8.56
CA ASN A 62 -16.78 -3.99 7.16
C ASN A 62 -15.81 -4.61 6.13
N ILE A 63 -15.06 -5.63 6.50
CA ILE A 63 -14.31 -6.44 5.55
C ILE A 63 -15.26 -7.48 4.95
N ASN A 64 -15.39 -7.45 3.62
CA ASN A 64 -16.26 -8.38 2.90
C ASN A 64 -15.78 -9.82 3.06
N LYS A 65 -16.70 -10.78 3.01
CA LYS A 65 -16.36 -12.23 2.99
C LYS A 65 -15.42 -12.55 1.82
N ILE A 66 -15.69 -11.98 0.63
CA ILE A 66 -14.78 -12.06 -0.52
C ILE A 66 -13.79 -10.89 -0.39
N ASN A 67 -12.53 -11.20 -0.16
CA ASN A 67 -11.43 -10.26 -0.01
C ASN A 67 -10.13 -10.89 -0.53
N THR A 68 -9.04 -10.11 -0.57
CA THR A 68 -7.75 -10.56 -1.13
C THR A 68 -7.21 -11.84 -0.49
N ILE A 69 -7.47 -12.08 0.80
CA ILE A 69 -7.01 -13.28 1.49
C ILE A 69 -7.87 -14.50 1.11
N SER A 70 -9.21 -14.36 1.13
CA SER A 70 -10.09 -15.45 0.74
C SER A 70 -9.91 -15.81 -0.74
N THR A 71 -9.69 -14.81 -1.61
CA THR A 71 -9.36 -15.02 -3.03
C THR A 71 -8.04 -15.76 -3.20
N LEU A 72 -6.99 -15.34 -2.49
CA LEU A 72 -5.69 -16.01 -2.50
C LEU A 72 -5.82 -17.49 -2.13
N LEU A 73 -6.43 -17.78 -0.98
CA LEU A 73 -6.54 -19.14 -0.48
C LEU A 73 -7.38 -20.03 -1.41
N LYS A 74 -8.47 -19.47 -1.97
CA LYS A 74 -9.30 -20.17 -2.98
C LYS A 74 -8.49 -20.53 -4.22
N LEU A 75 -7.67 -19.62 -4.74
CA LEU A 75 -6.82 -19.87 -5.91
C LEU A 75 -5.75 -20.92 -5.60
N LEU A 76 -5.09 -20.83 -4.45
CA LEU A 76 -4.07 -21.80 -4.04
C LEU A 76 -4.65 -23.21 -3.84
N ASP A 77 -5.88 -23.30 -3.33
CA ASP A 77 -6.59 -24.58 -3.19
C ASP A 77 -7.00 -25.17 -4.54
N ALA A 78 -7.57 -24.34 -5.42
CA ALA A 78 -8.01 -24.79 -6.75
C ALA A 78 -6.84 -25.33 -7.59
N GLU A 79 -5.67 -24.73 -7.47
CA GLU A 79 -4.45 -25.15 -8.16
C GLU A 79 -3.63 -26.19 -7.32
N LYS A 80 -4.17 -26.70 -6.18
CA LYS A 80 -3.55 -27.67 -5.26
C LYS A 80 -2.16 -27.26 -4.73
N LEU A 81 -1.86 -25.97 -4.76
CA LEU A 81 -0.53 -25.42 -4.45
C LEU A 81 -0.18 -25.46 -2.95
N LEU A 82 -1.12 -25.75 -2.06
CA LEU A 82 -0.91 -25.92 -0.63
C LEU A 82 -0.82 -27.39 -0.18
N ASN A 83 -0.71 -28.34 -1.10
CA ASN A 83 -0.69 -29.79 -0.80
C ASN A 83 -1.81 -30.18 0.20
N HIS A 84 -3.03 -29.73 -0.08
CA HIS A 84 -4.23 -29.93 0.75
C HIS A 84 -4.12 -29.39 2.19
N GLN A 85 -3.08 -28.64 2.52
CA GLN A 85 -2.94 -28.05 3.84
C GLN A 85 -3.93 -26.90 4.04
N LYS A 86 -4.55 -26.86 5.21
CA LYS A 86 -5.46 -25.78 5.61
C LYS A 86 -4.88 -24.95 6.75
N PHE A 87 -5.25 -23.67 6.79
CA PHE A 87 -4.69 -22.70 7.71
C PHE A 87 -5.78 -21.88 8.38
N GLN A 88 -5.58 -21.60 9.66
CA GLN A 88 -6.26 -20.51 10.36
C GLN A 88 -5.37 -19.28 10.27
N ILE A 89 -5.93 -18.21 9.68
CA ILE A 89 -5.24 -16.94 9.46
C ILE A 89 -5.99 -15.87 10.24
N LYS A 90 -5.35 -15.29 11.26
CA LYS A 90 -5.88 -14.17 12.05
C LYS A 90 -5.11 -12.90 11.69
N ILE A 91 -5.81 -11.85 11.29
CA ILE A 91 -5.22 -10.60 10.85
C ILE A 91 -5.65 -9.46 11.76
N LYS A 92 -4.68 -8.85 12.48
CA LYS A 92 -4.91 -7.62 13.25
C LYS A 92 -4.72 -6.43 12.31
N LYS A 93 -5.83 -5.78 11.95
CA LYS A 93 -5.86 -4.66 11.02
C LYS A 93 -5.47 -3.35 11.70
N ASN A 94 -4.29 -2.85 11.36
CA ASN A 94 -3.76 -1.55 11.78
C ASN A 94 -3.72 -0.55 10.61
N ILE A 95 -3.74 -1.05 9.36
CA ILE A 95 -3.78 -0.22 8.14
C ILE A 95 -5.24 0.11 7.82
N PRO A 96 -5.61 1.39 7.73
CA PRO A 96 -6.99 1.78 7.43
C PRO A 96 -7.46 1.32 6.06
N HIS A 97 -8.77 1.06 5.93
CA HIS A 97 -9.40 0.77 4.64
C HIS A 97 -9.52 2.01 3.74
N LYS A 98 -9.52 1.79 2.41
CA LYS A 98 -9.70 2.85 1.40
C LYS A 98 -8.77 4.05 1.66
N ALA A 99 -7.53 3.73 1.99
CA ALA A 99 -6.50 4.69 2.40
C ALA A 99 -5.38 4.91 1.36
N GLY A 100 -5.43 4.23 0.20
CA GLY A 100 -4.37 4.29 -0.80
C GLY A 100 -3.06 3.59 -0.40
N MET A 101 -3.08 2.81 0.69
CA MET A 101 -1.88 2.16 1.26
C MET A 101 -1.81 0.64 1.01
N GLY A 102 -2.67 0.10 0.17
CA GLY A 102 -2.61 -1.29 -0.28
C GLY A 102 -2.82 -2.37 0.80
N GLY A 103 -3.41 -2.07 1.97
CA GLY A 103 -3.42 -2.98 3.12
C GLY A 103 -3.91 -4.40 2.82
N GLY A 104 -4.97 -4.59 2.02
CA GLY A 104 -5.45 -5.91 1.62
C GLY A 104 -4.47 -6.65 0.70
N SER A 105 -3.96 -5.95 -0.32
CA SER A 105 -2.99 -6.51 -1.28
C SER A 105 -1.68 -6.88 -0.60
N MET A 106 -1.21 -6.05 0.33
CA MET A 106 0.00 -6.34 1.11
C MET A 106 -0.18 -7.55 2.03
N ASN A 107 -1.39 -7.74 2.59
CA ASN A 107 -1.68 -8.93 3.38
C ASN A 107 -1.60 -10.21 2.53
N ALA A 108 -2.14 -10.19 1.32
CA ALA A 108 -2.05 -11.32 0.39
C ALA A 108 -0.59 -11.59 -0.01
N ALA A 109 0.17 -10.56 -0.38
CA ALA A 109 1.59 -10.66 -0.71
C ALA A 109 2.42 -11.24 0.44
N SER A 110 2.19 -10.77 1.68
CA SER A 110 2.89 -11.27 2.86
C SER A 110 2.60 -12.73 3.15
N LEU A 111 1.37 -13.20 2.88
CA LEU A 111 1.03 -14.62 2.99
C LEU A 111 1.70 -15.46 1.90
N ILE A 112 1.74 -14.98 0.66
CA ILE A 112 2.46 -15.64 -0.43
C ILE A 112 3.94 -15.79 -0.05
N ASN A 113 4.60 -14.70 0.39
CA ASN A 113 5.99 -14.73 0.85
C ASN A 113 6.19 -15.72 1.98
N PHE A 114 5.28 -15.76 2.95
CA PHE A 114 5.34 -16.73 4.05
C PHE A 114 5.29 -18.17 3.54
N PHE A 115 4.37 -18.49 2.64
CA PHE A 115 4.23 -19.85 2.09
C PHE A 115 5.46 -20.25 1.25
N ILE A 116 6.02 -19.32 0.47
CA ILE A 116 7.27 -19.56 -0.29
C ILE A 116 8.44 -19.81 0.66
N ASN A 117 8.66 -18.93 1.64
CA ASN A 117 9.78 -19.01 2.60
C ASN A 117 9.70 -20.28 3.48
N LYS A 118 8.49 -20.77 3.76
CA LYS A 118 8.26 -22.03 4.48
C LYS A 118 8.28 -23.26 3.55
N LYS A 119 8.60 -23.09 2.27
CA LYS A 119 8.61 -24.15 1.26
C LYS A 119 7.25 -24.89 1.13
N ILE A 120 6.16 -24.24 1.56
CA ILE A 120 4.78 -24.74 1.42
C ILE A 120 4.30 -24.51 -0.01
N LEU A 121 4.57 -23.30 -0.54
CA LEU A 121 4.26 -22.91 -1.91
C LEU A 121 5.54 -22.96 -2.75
N LYS A 122 5.54 -23.79 -3.77
CA LYS A 122 6.57 -23.84 -4.82
C LYS A 122 5.94 -23.28 -6.09
N ILE A 123 6.44 -22.14 -6.57
CA ILE A 123 5.86 -21.42 -7.70
C ILE A 123 6.96 -20.72 -8.50
N LYS A 124 6.88 -20.76 -9.83
CA LYS A 124 7.81 -20.04 -10.72
C LYS A 124 7.43 -18.55 -10.82
N ASN A 125 8.37 -17.70 -11.21
CA ASN A 125 8.15 -16.26 -11.27
C ASN A 125 6.98 -15.84 -12.17
N GLU A 126 6.77 -16.52 -13.29
CA GLU A 126 5.66 -16.23 -14.21
C GLU A 126 4.31 -16.62 -13.62
N GLU A 127 4.23 -17.81 -13.03
CA GLU A 127 3.03 -18.27 -12.33
C GLU A 127 2.69 -17.35 -11.14
N LEU A 128 3.72 -16.87 -10.41
CA LEU A 128 3.56 -15.90 -9.31
C LEU A 128 2.96 -14.58 -9.82
N LYS A 129 3.43 -14.07 -10.97
CA LYS A 129 2.84 -12.88 -11.60
C LYS A 129 1.37 -13.10 -11.95
N ASN A 130 1.04 -14.24 -12.55
CA ASN A 130 -0.33 -14.60 -12.92
C ASN A 130 -1.22 -14.75 -11.68
N LEU A 131 -0.76 -15.43 -10.65
CA LEU A 131 -1.47 -15.58 -9.38
C LEU A 131 -1.75 -14.21 -8.73
N THR A 132 -0.73 -13.36 -8.61
CA THR A 132 -0.88 -12.05 -7.98
C THR A 132 -1.82 -11.13 -8.76
N ALA A 133 -1.80 -11.18 -10.09
CA ALA A 133 -2.71 -10.40 -10.95
C ALA A 133 -4.18 -10.80 -10.77
N LYS A 134 -4.47 -12.11 -10.60
CA LYS A 134 -5.82 -12.61 -10.31
C LYS A 134 -6.37 -12.13 -8.96
N ILE A 135 -5.50 -11.79 -7.98
CA ILE A 135 -5.90 -11.32 -6.65
C ILE A 135 -6.07 -9.81 -6.62
N GLY A 136 -5.15 -9.08 -7.27
CA GLY A 136 -5.18 -7.63 -7.35
C GLY A 136 -3.87 -7.02 -7.84
N SER A 137 -3.95 -5.91 -8.56
CA SER A 137 -2.82 -5.25 -9.23
C SER A 137 -1.66 -4.85 -8.31
N ASP A 138 -1.95 -4.55 -7.05
CA ASP A 138 -0.93 -4.13 -6.08
C ASP A 138 -0.25 -5.32 -5.36
N VAL A 139 -0.74 -6.56 -5.52
CA VAL A 139 -0.22 -7.72 -4.76
C VAL A 139 1.22 -8.01 -5.12
N ILE A 140 1.56 -7.97 -6.39
CA ILE A 140 2.92 -8.21 -6.89
C ILE A 140 3.95 -7.20 -6.31
N LEU A 141 3.52 -5.98 -6.00
CA LEU A 141 4.37 -4.94 -5.41
C LEU A 141 4.81 -5.31 -3.99
N GLY A 142 3.98 -6.05 -3.25
CA GLY A 142 4.25 -6.48 -1.87
C GLY A 142 5.06 -7.77 -1.76
N ILE A 143 5.33 -8.45 -2.87
CA ILE A 143 6.30 -9.55 -2.91
C ILE A 143 7.68 -8.93 -2.71
N GLU A 144 8.36 -9.25 -1.59
CA GLU A 144 9.60 -8.59 -1.15
C GLU A 144 9.44 -7.05 -1.03
N PRO A 145 8.93 -6.55 0.10
CA PRO A 145 8.56 -5.14 0.28
C PRO A 145 9.79 -4.23 0.40
N THR A 146 10.38 -3.87 -0.72
CA THR A 146 11.49 -2.93 -0.88
C THR A 146 11.09 -1.73 -1.73
N ASN A 147 11.93 -0.70 -1.82
CA ASN A 147 11.70 0.41 -2.72
C ASN A 147 11.51 -0.09 -4.14
N THR A 148 10.42 0.30 -4.79
CA THR A 148 9.99 -0.30 -6.05
C THR A 148 9.64 0.79 -7.06
N ILE A 149 10.08 0.62 -8.29
CA ILE A 149 9.64 1.40 -9.44
C ILE A 149 8.79 0.51 -10.33
N LEU A 150 7.54 0.92 -10.52
CA LEU A 150 6.65 0.41 -11.56
C LEU A 150 6.76 1.32 -12.76
N SER A 151 7.28 0.78 -13.86
CA SER A 151 7.43 1.51 -15.14
C SER A 151 6.14 1.48 -15.96
N SER A 152 6.04 2.37 -16.95
CA SER A 152 4.86 2.53 -17.81
C SER A 152 4.51 1.27 -18.63
N ASN A 153 5.49 0.42 -18.91
CA ASN A 153 5.33 -0.86 -19.59
C ASN A 153 4.98 -2.03 -18.64
N GLY A 154 4.68 -1.73 -17.36
CA GLY A 154 4.35 -2.73 -16.34
C GLY A 154 5.55 -3.46 -15.73
N LYS A 155 6.79 -3.15 -16.15
CA LYS A 155 7.98 -3.73 -15.52
C LYS A 155 8.16 -3.19 -14.10
N ILE A 156 8.54 -4.08 -13.20
CA ILE A 156 8.77 -3.78 -11.78
C ILE A 156 10.25 -3.96 -11.52
N LYS A 157 10.91 -2.90 -11.02
CA LYS A 157 12.29 -2.96 -10.54
C LYS A 157 12.35 -2.63 -9.07
N LYS A 158 13.00 -3.47 -8.30
CA LYS A 158 13.19 -3.36 -6.85
C LYS A 158 14.58 -2.85 -6.53
N PHE A 159 14.71 -2.15 -5.40
CA PHE A 159 15.95 -1.53 -4.96
C PHE A 159 16.13 -1.74 -3.45
N ASP A 160 17.24 -2.34 -3.06
CA ASP A 160 17.54 -2.69 -1.66
C ASP A 160 17.96 -1.48 -0.82
N LYS A 161 18.50 -0.43 -1.47
CA LYS A 161 18.92 0.77 -0.74
C LYS A 161 17.71 1.50 -0.17
N LYS A 162 17.67 1.58 1.15
CA LYS A 162 16.59 2.22 1.90
C LYS A 162 16.64 3.73 1.78
N ILE A 163 15.45 4.34 1.70
CA ILE A 163 15.27 5.77 1.92
C ILE A 163 15.04 5.97 3.41
N LYS A 164 15.69 6.97 4.01
CA LYS A 164 15.47 7.30 5.43
C LYS A 164 14.57 8.53 5.53
N LEU A 165 13.27 8.33 5.53
CA LEU A 165 12.27 9.39 5.73
C LEU A 165 11.34 9.03 6.89
N TYR A 166 11.07 10.01 7.74
CA TYR A 166 10.00 9.94 8.72
C TYR A 166 8.73 10.49 8.09
N VAL A 167 7.59 9.88 8.39
CA VAL A 167 6.33 10.21 7.74
C VAL A 167 5.21 10.38 8.76
N LEU A 168 4.47 11.45 8.64
CA LEU A 168 3.17 11.59 9.27
C LEU A 168 2.10 11.16 8.27
N VAL A 169 1.48 10.03 8.53
CA VAL A 169 0.37 9.51 7.72
C VAL A 169 -0.94 10.02 8.31
N VAL A 170 -1.70 10.73 7.52
CA VAL A 170 -3.02 11.26 7.92
C VAL A 170 -4.09 10.65 7.03
N LYS A 171 -5.16 10.16 7.65
CA LYS A 171 -6.34 9.67 6.95
C LYS A 171 -7.60 10.30 7.54
N PRO A 172 -8.42 11.00 6.74
CA PRO A 172 -9.73 11.45 7.17
C PRO A 172 -10.66 10.26 7.46
N GLU A 173 -11.80 10.50 8.10
CA GLU A 173 -12.78 9.47 8.45
C GLU A 173 -13.36 8.77 7.21
N PHE A 174 -13.44 9.47 6.09
CA PHE A 174 -13.92 8.91 4.82
C PHE A 174 -12.78 8.27 3.99
N GLY A 175 -13.15 7.47 2.99
CA GLY A 175 -12.27 6.96 1.94
C GLY A 175 -12.57 7.61 0.60
N CYS A 176 -11.58 7.69 -0.28
CA CYS A 176 -11.80 8.09 -1.67
C CYS A 176 -12.28 6.89 -2.50
N SER A 177 -13.21 7.14 -3.41
CA SER A 177 -13.62 6.14 -4.39
C SER A 177 -12.57 6.04 -5.50
N THR A 178 -11.80 4.96 -5.52
CA THR A 178 -10.80 4.71 -6.58
C THR A 178 -11.45 4.77 -7.97
N LYS A 179 -12.61 4.12 -8.14
CA LYS A 179 -13.36 4.13 -9.41
C LYS A 179 -13.69 5.55 -9.86
N TYR A 180 -14.20 6.38 -8.94
CA TYR A 180 -14.54 7.78 -9.25
C TYR A 180 -13.29 8.60 -9.60
N ILE A 181 -12.20 8.49 -8.79
CA ILE A 181 -10.99 9.26 -9.03
C ILE A 181 -10.41 8.95 -10.42
N TYR A 182 -10.27 7.68 -10.76
CA TYR A 182 -9.77 7.28 -12.08
C TYR A 182 -10.70 7.67 -13.22
N SER A 183 -12.04 7.64 -13.04
CA SER A 183 -12.99 8.05 -14.09
C SER A 183 -12.91 9.54 -14.45
N LYS A 184 -12.26 10.36 -13.61
CA LYS A 184 -12.08 11.80 -13.82
C LYS A 184 -10.70 12.17 -14.34
N VAL A 185 -9.88 11.21 -14.70
CA VAL A 185 -8.58 11.45 -15.37
C VAL A 185 -8.88 11.80 -16.84
N ASN A 186 -8.61 13.05 -17.21
CA ASN A 186 -8.87 13.59 -18.55
C ASN A 186 -7.60 13.80 -19.38
N SER A 187 -6.43 13.75 -18.73
CA SER A 187 -5.13 13.89 -19.37
C SER A 187 -4.15 12.88 -18.83
N PHE A 188 -3.18 12.51 -19.65
CA PHE A 188 -2.18 11.51 -19.29
C PHE A 188 -0.80 12.15 -19.24
N SER A 189 -0.04 11.78 -18.21
CA SER A 189 1.36 12.19 -18.08
C SER A 189 2.26 11.45 -19.06
N LYS A 190 3.35 12.10 -19.47
CA LYS A 190 4.41 11.41 -20.21
C LYS A 190 5.14 10.42 -19.29
N PRO A 191 5.52 9.22 -19.77
CA PRO A 191 6.28 8.26 -18.99
C PRO A 191 7.64 8.83 -18.53
N GLN A 192 7.95 8.68 -17.24
CA GLN A 192 9.19 9.16 -16.61
C GLN A 192 10.02 8.04 -15.98
N PHE A 193 9.42 6.84 -15.75
CA PHE A 193 10.04 5.78 -14.96
C PHE A 193 10.44 4.55 -15.79
N ASN A 194 10.61 4.69 -17.11
CA ASN A 194 10.98 3.58 -18.01
C ASN A 194 12.46 3.16 -17.91
N SER A 195 13.32 4.05 -17.40
CA SER A 195 14.72 3.76 -17.08
C SER A 195 14.93 3.82 -15.56
N PRO A 196 14.44 2.81 -14.80
CA PRO A 196 14.39 2.87 -13.35
C PRO A 196 15.79 2.83 -12.74
N GLN A 197 16.10 3.84 -11.90
CA GLN A 197 17.40 4.03 -11.26
C GLN A 197 17.23 4.32 -9.77
N GLN A 198 18.19 3.87 -8.94
CA GLN A 198 18.23 4.12 -7.49
C GLN A 198 18.19 5.62 -7.14
N LYS A 199 18.81 6.47 -7.96
CA LYS A 199 18.83 7.94 -7.74
C LYS A 199 17.45 8.57 -7.74
N MET A 200 16.43 7.94 -8.34
CA MET A 200 15.04 8.43 -8.36
C MET A 200 14.41 8.45 -6.94
N PHE A 201 15.02 7.76 -5.99
CA PHE A 201 14.64 7.80 -4.59
C PHE A 201 15.37 8.87 -3.77
N LYS A 202 16.23 9.69 -4.38
CA LYS A 202 16.83 10.85 -3.69
C LYS A 202 15.76 11.91 -3.43
N LEU A 203 15.85 12.56 -2.25
CA LEU A 203 14.84 13.53 -1.81
C LEU A 203 14.61 14.65 -2.83
N GLU A 204 15.69 15.18 -3.42
CA GLU A 204 15.58 16.29 -4.37
C GLU A 204 14.74 15.88 -5.59
N TYR A 205 14.93 14.66 -6.09
CA TYR A 205 14.10 14.15 -7.18
C TYR A 205 12.64 13.88 -6.72
N LEU A 206 12.45 13.31 -5.53
CA LEU A 206 11.10 13.05 -5.00
C LEU A 206 10.27 14.32 -4.85
N LYS A 207 10.88 15.46 -4.50
CA LYS A 207 10.18 16.75 -4.39
C LYS A 207 9.60 17.22 -5.72
N THR A 208 10.23 16.95 -6.84
CA THR A 208 9.77 17.37 -8.18
C THR A 208 8.61 16.54 -8.71
N LEU A 209 8.36 15.37 -8.11
CA LEU A 209 7.34 14.43 -8.55
C LEU A 209 5.95 14.76 -7.98
N ASN A 210 4.91 14.16 -8.57
CA ASN A 210 3.52 14.36 -8.19
C ASN A 210 2.75 13.03 -8.09
N ASN A 211 1.48 13.13 -7.72
CA ASN A 211 0.49 12.09 -7.89
C ASN A 211 -0.67 12.67 -8.72
N ASP A 212 -0.83 12.20 -9.95
CA ASP A 212 -1.83 12.71 -10.90
C ASP A 212 -3.27 12.62 -10.35
N LEU A 213 -3.54 11.65 -9.50
CA LEU A 213 -4.86 11.45 -8.89
C LEU A 213 -5.16 12.46 -7.77
N GLU A 214 -4.13 13.13 -7.24
CA GLU A 214 -4.27 14.01 -6.08
C GLU A 214 -5.15 15.22 -6.36
N LYS A 215 -4.93 15.94 -7.48
CA LYS A 215 -5.74 17.11 -7.85
C LYS A 215 -7.22 16.75 -7.95
N ILE A 216 -7.53 15.60 -8.54
CA ILE A 216 -8.90 15.10 -8.68
C ILE A 216 -9.51 14.81 -7.31
N ALA A 217 -8.76 14.15 -6.43
CA ALA A 217 -9.22 13.84 -5.07
C ALA A 217 -9.46 15.10 -4.24
N LEU A 218 -8.54 16.07 -4.28
CA LEU A 218 -8.67 17.34 -3.55
C LEU A 218 -9.86 18.16 -4.01
N LYS A 219 -10.14 18.19 -5.33
CA LYS A 219 -11.33 18.84 -5.90
C LYS A 219 -12.61 18.17 -5.43
N LYS A 220 -12.67 16.83 -5.45
CA LYS A 220 -13.87 16.08 -5.04
C LYS A 220 -14.12 16.12 -3.53
N TYR A 221 -13.06 16.18 -2.72
CA TYR A 221 -13.13 16.09 -1.27
C TYR A 221 -12.49 17.33 -0.61
N PRO A 222 -13.23 18.45 -0.45
CA PRO A 222 -12.67 19.70 0.12
C PRO A 222 -12.03 19.53 1.51
N LYS A 223 -12.56 18.62 2.34
CA LYS A 223 -11.94 18.28 3.64
C LYS A 223 -10.53 17.70 3.48
N LEU A 224 -10.27 16.94 2.39
CA LEU A 224 -8.93 16.43 2.09
C LEU A 224 -7.98 17.58 1.72
N ASN A 225 -8.46 18.54 0.96
CA ASN A 225 -7.69 19.74 0.60
C ASN A 225 -7.32 20.54 1.85
N LYS A 226 -8.25 20.78 2.80
CA LYS A 226 -7.96 21.46 4.08
C LYS A 226 -6.84 20.75 4.87
N ILE A 227 -6.84 19.41 4.90
CA ILE A 227 -5.78 18.63 5.54
C ILE A 227 -4.44 18.88 4.83
N LYS A 228 -4.40 18.77 3.49
CA LYS A 228 -3.17 18.97 2.72
C LYS A 228 -2.61 20.37 2.91
N SER A 229 -3.45 21.40 2.79
CA SER A 229 -3.07 22.80 2.97
C SER A 229 -2.46 23.05 4.35
N PHE A 230 -2.99 22.41 5.39
CA PHE A 230 -2.37 22.51 6.73
C PHE A 230 -1.03 21.75 6.79
N LEU A 231 -0.95 20.55 6.24
CA LEU A 231 0.28 19.75 6.31
C LEU A 231 1.46 20.45 5.61
N VAL A 232 1.23 21.18 4.53
CA VAL A 232 2.31 21.91 3.82
C VAL A 232 2.85 23.11 4.57
N THR A 233 2.12 23.65 5.57
CA THR A 233 2.59 24.76 6.42
C THR A 233 3.41 24.31 7.62
N LEU A 234 3.53 22.98 7.85
CA LEU A 234 4.24 22.46 9.01
C LEU A 234 5.76 22.72 8.93
N PRO A 235 6.42 23.08 10.03
CA PRO A 235 7.86 23.31 10.05
C PRO A 235 8.65 22.06 9.63
N ASN A 236 9.77 22.29 8.94
CA ASN A 236 10.70 21.22 8.50
C ASN A 236 10.11 20.18 7.56
N ILE A 237 8.92 20.43 6.98
CA ILE A 237 8.32 19.58 5.96
C ILE A 237 9.23 19.53 4.72
N LYS A 238 9.37 18.36 4.13
CA LYS A 238 10.11 18.19 2.88
C LYS A 238 9.19 18.21 1.68
N PHE A 239 8.10 17.46 1.74
CA PHE A 239 6.98 17.50 0.81
C PHE A 239 5.76 16.80 1.41
N VAL A 240 4.60 17.03 0.80
CA VAL A 240 3.33 16.37 1.15
C VAL A 240 2.74 15.73 -0.10
N ARG A 241 2.25 14.49 0.01
CA ARG A 241 1.66 13.79 -1.12
C ARG A 241 0.59 12.81 -0.71
N MET A 242 -0.47 12.71 -1.51
CA MET A 242 -1.48 11.67 -1.36
C MET A 242 -0.93 10.33 -1.83
N SER A 243 -1.24 9.24 -1.13
CA SER A 243 -0.87 7.88 -1.55
C SER A 243 -1.99 7.25 -2.39
N GLY A 244 -1.63 6.73 -3.56
CA GLY A 244 -2.57 6.11 -4.50
C GLY A 244 -3.72 7.04 -4.85
N SER A 245 -4.93 6.51 -4.88
CA SER A 245 -6.19 7.28 -5.07
C SER A 245 -6.71 7.92 -3.77
N GLY A 246 -5.93 7.93 -2.71
CA GLY A 246 -6.32 8.48 -1.41
C GLY A 246 -7.07 7.43 -0.55
N SER A 247 -7.58 7.85 0.60
CA SER A 247 -7.64 9.22 1.14
C SER A 247 -6.44 9.61 2.02
N SER A 248 -5.40 8.75 2.17
CA SER A 248 -4.26 9.15 3.01
C SER A 248 -3.41 10.21 2.34
N ILE A 249 -3.09 11.26 3.10
CA ILE A 249 -2.08 12.27 2.79
C ILE A 249 -0.89 12.03 3.71
N ILE A 250 0.29 12.09 3.14
CA ILE A 250 1.54 11.78 3.82
C ILE A 250 2.45 13.00 3.77
N ALA A 251 2.88 13.44 4.94
CA ALA A 251 3.86 14.48 5.13
C ALA A 251 5.22 13.84 5.45
N TYR A 252 6.28 14.28 4.78
CA TYR A 252 7.61 13.67 4.82
C TYR A 252 8.63 14.57 5.50
N PHE A 253 9.45 13.99 6.38
CA PHE A 253 10.45 14.68 7.21
C PHE A 253 11.78 13.93 7.20
N HIS A 254 12.88 14.66 7.48
CA HIS A 254 14.20 14.05 7.66
C HIS A 254 14.44 13.52 9.08
N SER A 255 13.80 14.13 10.09
CA SER A 255 14.02 13.74 11.47
C SER A 255 12.74 13.27 12.15
N GLN A 256 12.89 12.37 13.11
CA GLN A 256 11.80 11.89 13.95
C GLN A 256 11.20 13.05 14.76
N GLN A 257 12.03 13.92 15.30
CA GLN A 257 11.59 15.06 16.09
C GLN A 257 10.67 16.00 15.31
N ALA A 258 11.02 16.31 14.03
CA ALA A 258 10.17 17.12 13.16
C ALA A 258 8.83 16.43 12.88
N CYS A 259 8.83 15.11 12.64
CA CYS A 259 7.62 14.32 12.44
C CYS A 259 6.74 14.30 13.68
N SER A 260 7.32 14.14 14.88
CA SER A 260 6.58 14.12 16.15
C SER A 260 5.99 15.50 16.49
N ASN A 261 6.72 16.59 16.19
CA ASN A 261 6.19 17.95 16.33
C ASN A 261 4.99 18.17 15.38
N ALA A 262 5.11 17.73 14.14
CA ALA A 262 4.03 17.78 13.15
C ALA A 262 2.80 16.98 13.58
N TYR A 263 3.00 15.78 14.15
CA TYR A 263 1.92 14.95 14.70
C TYR A 263 1.15 15.71 15.80
N ARG A 264 1.87 16.31 16.77
CA ARG A 264 1.25 17.08 17.86
C ARG A 264 0.44 18.28 17.34
N GLN A 265 1.01 19.04 16.39
CA GLN A 265 0.32 20.19 15.78
C GLN A 265 -0.92 19.73 14.99
N PHE A 266 -0.79 18.66 14.22
CA PHE A 266 -1.93 18.09 13.49
C PHE A 266 -3.04 17.64 14.43
N LYS A 267 -2.71 16.93 15.51
CA LYS A 267 -3.70 16.47 16.50
C LYS A 267 -4.42 17.59 17.24
N ARG A 268 -3.75 18.70 17.50
CA ARG A 268 -4.40 19.89 18.09
C ARG A 268 -5.47 20.48 17.18
N LYS A 269 -5.22 20.50 15.85
CA LYS A 269 -6.14 21.10 14.87
C LYS A 269 -7.17 20.13 14.32
N PHE A 270 -6.83 18.86 14.18
CA PHE A 270 -7.66 17.81 13.56
C PHE A 270 -7.75 16.57 14.46
N ASN A 271 -8.32 16.74 15.66
CA ASN A 271 -8.37 15.70 16.71
C ASN A 271 -9.14 14.43 16.29
N SER A 272 -10.21 14.56 15.48
CA SER A 272 -11.05 13.43 15.04
C SER A 272 -10.39 12.57 13.96
N HIS A 273 -9.42 13.11 13.21
CA HIS A 273 -8.81 12.37 12.12
C HIS A 273 -7.76 11.38 12.60
N TRP A 274 -7.73 10.22 11.97
CA TRP A 274 -6.68 9.26 12.24
C TRP A 274 -5.36 9.73 11.68
N CYS A 275 -4.33 9.69 12.49
CA CYS A 275 -2.96 9.87 12.04
C CYS A 275 -1.99 9.00 12.83
N ILE A 276 -0.83 8.76 12.25
CA ILE A 276 0.26 8.00 12.87
C ILE A 276 1.61 8.47 12.33
N GLU A 277 2.58 8.47 13.24
CA GLU A 277 3.99 8.60 12.89
C GLU A 277 4.52 7.25 12.41
N SER A 278 5.33 7.26 11.37
CA SER A 278 6.00 6.07 10.85
C SER A 278 7.33 6.47 10.20
N LYS A 279 8.02 5.50 9.63
CA LYS A 279 9.23 5.71 8.82
C LYS A 279 9.28 4.72 7.68
N THR A 280 9.97 5.06 6.62
CA THR A 280 10.30 4.12 5.53
C THR A 280 11.17 2.98 6.05
N ILE A 281 11.03 1.79 5.47
CA ILE A 281 11.74 0.56 5.89
C ILE A 281 12.73 0.10 4.83
#